data_dba2d22792472904119fb63cf968ad1d
#
_entry.id   dba2d22792472904119fb63cf968ad1d
#
_cell.length_a   1.000
_cell.length_b   1.000
_cell.length_c   1.000
_cell.angle_alpha   90.00
_cell.angle_beta   90.00
_cell.angle_gamma   90.00
#
_symmetry.space_group_name_H-M   'P 1'
#
loop_
_entity.id
_entity.type
_entity.pdbx_description
1 polymer ?
#
loop_
_entity_poly.entity_id
_entity_poly.type
_entity_poly.pdbx_seq_one_letter_code
_entity_poly.pdbx_strand_id
1 'polypeptide(L)'
;MDHPEISAGWLSRLFYHWTGPLQRKGLTEPQVGLDDLYPLLPEDRRDARADAFLALTASAPVRPWPIMAFIWRHYRRRIGLLTLLQLIGMLATLASPWLLNHSMTQLGTGASTGHKLLLAFALFASVLAAGMLAEHSLQLALKMHVPIRRLLAESLLAKVMKLGGKSFDDRAGGRVQNLINRDVWDITWILADPAMPLTMALQLAGTIALLVWQVGSAGLVGFAVLTLLLLLSTRVVRRMNQQEQQLKRQQDERNGILAEYIKKLRLVRQNGLGTFFTRAANTKRQQELVVLGRVLKLDAINSFLMMSTPLLVTLATFTTYLASGQSLTLPQVFTTIALFAVLRIPMMRLPYLIRTLINFNTGFNRLCEFLSSPEQHRDLT
;
A
#
# COMPACT_ATOMS: atom_id res chain seq x y z
N MET A 1 23.87 -15.20 -16.56
CA MET A 1 24.02 -13.74 -16.36
C MET A 1 23.66 -13.44 -14.93
N ASP A 2 24.45 -12.60 -14.25
CA ASP A 2 24.13 -12.18 -12.88
C ASP A 2 23.03 -11.11 -12.90
N HIS A 3 22.31 -10.97 -11.78
CA HIS A 3 21.27 -9.96 -11.67
C HIS A 3 21.86 -8.56 -11.83
N PRO A 4 21.31 -7.68 -12.70
CA PRO A 4 21.92 -6.38 -13.04
C PRO A 4 22.17 -5.46 -11.83
N GLU A 5 21.40 -5.60 -10.77
CA GLU A 5 21.59 -4.86 -9.52
C GLU A 5 22.96 -5.16 -8.88
N ILE A 6 23.48 -6.41 -9.01
CA ILE A 6 24.75 -6.82 -8.39
C ILE A 6 25.92 -6.12 -9.06
N SER A 7 25.88 -5.99 -10.38
CA SER A 7 26.94 -5.33 -11.19
C SER A 7 26.77 -3.80 -11.28
N ALA A 8 25.63 -3.26 -10.85
CA ALA A 8 25.32 -1.84 -10.94
C ALA A 8 26.20 -1.00 -10.01
N GLY A 9 26.75 0.10 -10.54
CA GLY A 9 27.44 1.11 -9.74
C GLY A 9 26.51 1.82 -8.74
N TRP A 10 27.08 2.52 -7.77
CA TRP A 10 26.32 3.15 -6.68
C TRP A 10 25.25 4.17 -7.16
N LEU A 11 25.55 4.99 -8.18
CA LEU A 11 24.58 5.91 -8.80
C LEU A 11 23.43 5.16 -9.46
N SER A 12 23.72 4.07 -10.16
CA SER A 12 22.69 3.25 -10.80
C SER A 12 21.77 2.57 -9.79
N ARG A 13 22.31 2.20 -8.62
CA ARG A 13 21.49 1.67 -7.51
C ARG A 13 20.67 2.77 -6.84
N LEU A 14 21.24 3.96 -6.68
CA LEU A 14 20.56 5.10 -6.07
C LEU A 14 19.35 5.56 -6.89
N PHE A 15 19.48 5.60 -8.23
CA PHE A 15 18.42 6.06 -9.15
C PHE A 15 17.73 4.95 -9.92
N TYR A 16 17.97 3.67 -9.56
CA TYR A 16 17.36 2.49 -10.20
C TYR A 16 17.59 2.39 -11.72
N HIS A 17 18.68 2.97 -12.26
CA HIS A 17 18.97 2.94 -13.69
C HIS A 17 19.17 1.52 -14.22
N TRP A 18 19.56 0.56 -13.38
CA TRP A 18 19.70 -0.84 -13.72
C TRP A 18 18.39 -1.50 -14.16
N THR A 19 17.22 -0.93 -13.81
CA THR A 19 15.90 -1.43 -14.27
C THR A 19 15.55 -0.95 -15.68
N GLY A 20 16.26 0.05 -16.22
CA GLY A 20 15.98 0.72 -17.49
C GLY A 20 15.84 -0.21 -18.69
N PRO A 21 16.70 -1.22 -18.88
CA PRO A 21 16.58 -2.15 -20.02
C PRO A 21 15.24 -2.90 -20.03
N LEU A 22 14.81 -3.43 -18.88
CA LEU A 22 13.54 -4.14 -18.75
C LEU A 22 12.33 -3.19 -18.94
N GLN A 23 12.42 -1.96 -18.40
CA GLN A 23 11.38 -0.96 -18.59
C GLN A 23 11.22 -0.56 -20.06
N ARG A 24 12.34 -0.35 -20.79
CA ARG A 24 12.31 -0.05 -22.24
C ARG A 24 11.68 -1.19 -23.02
N LYS A 25 12.05 -2.43 -22.70
CA LYS A 25 11.46 -3.59 -23.35
C LYS A 25 9.95 -3.67 -23.15
N GLY A 26 9.47 -3.44 -21.91
CA GLY A 26 8.03 -3.40 -21.61
C GLY A 26 7.27 -2.25 -22.27
N LEU A 27 7.98 -1.18 -22.71
CA LEU A 27 7.37 -0.08 -23.49
C LEU A 27 7.34 -0.37 -24.99
N THR A 28 8.28 -1.16 -25.50
CA THR A 28 8.43 -1.43 -26.94
C THR A 28 7.75 -2.73 -27.39
N GLU A 29 7.66 -3.71 -26.51
CA GLU A 29 7.08 -5.01 -26.80
C GLU A 29 5.70 -5.18 -26.14
N PRO A 30 4.70 -5.78 -26.81
CA PRO A 30 3.36 -5.95 -26.26
C PRO A 30 3.29 -6.95 -25.09
N GLN A 31 4.30 -7.83 -24.98
CA GLN A 31 4.41 -8.80 -23.88
C GLN A 31 5.88 -9.00 -23.51
N VAL A 32 6.15 -9.01 -22.21
CA VAL A 32 7.45 -9.38 -21.63
C VAL A 32 7.36 -10.85 -21.23
N GLY A 33 8.23 -11.69 -21.82
CA GLY A 33 8.29 -13.12 -21.54
C GLY A 33 9.03 -13.43 -20.23
N LEU A 34 8.93 -14.68 -19.76
CA LEU A 34 9.67 -15.14 -18.58
C LEU A 34 11.20 -15.09 -18.80
N ASP A 35 11.65 -15.30 -20.01
CA ASP A 35 13.08 -15.27 -20.40
C ASP A 35 13.68 -13.87 -20.37
N ASP A 36 12.83 -12.84 -20.35
CA ASP A 36 13.22 -11.43 -20.29
C ASP A 36 13.43 -10.95 -18.84
N LEU A 37 12.92 -11.71 -17.88
CA LEU A 37 13.05 -11.36 -16.47
C LEU A 37 14.48 -11.58 -16.00
N TYR A 38 14.93 -10.71 -15.11
CA TYR A 38 16.23 -10.88 -14.48
C TYR A 38 16.28 -12.16 -13.64
N PRO A 39 17.44 -12.83 -13.58
CA PRO A 39 17.61 -13.99 -12.72
C PRO A 39 17.38 -13.60 -11.25
N LEU A 40 16.95 -14.59 -10.45
CA LEU A 40 16.74 -14.35 -9.01
C LEU A 40 18.05 -13.93 -8.33
N LEU A 41 17.96 -12.96 -7.43
CA LEU A 41 19.06 -12.62 -6.55
C LEU A 41 19.51 -13.86 -5.76
N PRO A 42 20.80 -14.01 -5.44
CA PRO A 42 21.29 -15.16 -4.66
C PRO A 42 20.54 -15.36 -3.33
N GLU A 43 20.10 -14.26 -2.73
CA GLU A 43 19.35 -14.24 -1.47
C GLU A 43 17.87 -14.64 -1.61
N ASP A 44 17.32 -14.61 -2.83
CA ASP A 44 15.95 -15.04 -3.14
C ASP A 44 15.90 -16.52 -3.56
N ARG A 45 17.06 -17.16 -3.74
CA ARG A 45 17.13 -18.60 -3.98
C ARG A 45 16.80 -19.38 -2.72
N ARG A 46 16.31 -20.61 -2.89
CA ARG A 46 16.08 -21.51 -1.77
C ARG A 46 17.40 -21.80 -1.03
N ASP A 47 17.40 -21.65 0.26
CA ASP A 47 18.55 -21.86 1.13
C ASP A 47 18.17 -22.69 2.37
N ALA A 48 19.16 -22.98 3.22
CA ALA A 48 18.95 -23.71 4.50
C ALA A 48 17.93 -23.04 5.44
N ARG A 49 17.63 -21.75 5.25
CA ARG A 49 16.58 -21.04 6.01
C ARG A 49 15.20 -21.55 5.67
N ALA A 50 14.95 -21.91 4.39
CA ALA A 50 13.68 -22.48 3.98
C ALA A 50 13.44 -23.84 4.66
N ASP A 51 14.45 -24.68 4.72
CA ASP A 51 14.35 -26.00 5.36
C ASP A 51 14.14 -25.87 6.88
N ALA A 52 14.85 -24.95 7.54
CA ALA A 52 14.65 -24.65 8.96
C ALA A 52 13.25 -24.09 9.25
N PHE A 53 12.71 -23.25 8.35
CA PHE A 53 11.35 -22.72 8.47
C PHE A 53 10.29 -23.81 8.27
N LEU A 54 10.48 -24.68 7.28
CA LEU A 54 9.60 -25.82 7.06
C LEU A 54 9.59 -26.78 8.27
N ALA A 55 10.75 -27.04 8.88
CA ALA A 55 10.84 -27.83 10.09
C ALA A 55 10.10 -27.17 11.27
N LEU A 56 10.20 -25.83 11.43
CA LEU A 56 9.48 -25.08 12.45
C LEU A 56 7.96 -25.18 12.26
N THR A 57 7.48 -25.11 11.02
CA THR A 57 6.05 -25.14 10.71
C THR A 57 5.46 -26.55 10.60
N ALA A 58 6.30 -27.58 10.56
CA ALA A 58 5.89 -28.98 10.58
C ALA A 58 5.51 -29.49 12.00
N SER A 59 5.98 -28.81 13.06
CA SER A 59 5.68 -29.20 14.44
C SER A 59 4.37 -28.57 14.92
N ALA A 60 3.33 -29.36 15.10
CA ALA A 60 2.05 -28.90 15.68
C ALA A 60 2.14 -28.85 17.23
N PRO A 61 1.47 -27.87 17.90
CA PRO A 61 0.67 -26.77 17.32
C PRO A 61 1.53 -25.59 16.85
N VAL A 62 1.26 -25.13 15.64
CA VAL A 62 1.93 -23.95 15.06
C VAL A 62 1.35 -22.69 15.70
N ARG A 63 2.20 -21.84 16.25
CA ARG A 63 1.81 -20.57 16.89
C ARG A 63 2.38 -19.37 16.12
N PRO A 64 1.70 -18.20 16.15
CA PRO A 64 2.16 -16.99 15.45
C PRO A 64 3.55 -16.52 15.91
N TRP A 65 3.80 -16.49 17.21
CA TRP A 65 5.03 -15.93 17.78
C TRP A 65 6.33 -16.59 17.30
N PRO A 66 6.47 -17.93 17.28
CA PRO A 66 7.67 -18.57 16.75
C PRO A 66 7.96 -18.22 15.30
N ILE A 67 6.92 -18.12 14.45
CA ILE A 67 7.07 -17.72 13.05
C ILE A 67 7.58 -16.27 12.96
N MET A 68 6.97 -15.34 13.69
CA MET A 68 7.41 -13.95 13.74
C MET A 68 8.85 -13.82 14.24
N ALA A 69 9.17 -14.51 15.35
CA ALA A 69 10.51 -14.50 15.93
C ALA A 69 11.56 -15.08 14.97
N PHE A 70 11.23 -16.15 14.24
CA PHE A 70 12.11 -16.71 13.21
C PHE A 70 12.42 -15.68 12.12
N ILE A 71 11.37 -15.05 11.55
CA ILE A 71 11.52 -14.07 10.48
C ILE A 71 12.32 -12.86 10.98
N TRP A 72 11.95 -12.28 12.12
CA TRP A 72 12.64 -11.10 12.65
C TRP A 72 14.08 -11.38 13.03
N ARG A 73 14.40 -12.54 13.56
CA ARG A 73 15.79 -12.95 13.84
C ARG A 73 16.64 -13.04 12.57
N HIS A 74 16.10 -13.59 11.49
CA HIS A 74 16.84 -13.78 10.24
C HIS A 74 16.97 -12.47 9.43
N TYR A 75 15.97 -11.59 9.50
CA TYR A 75 15.96 -10.33 8.78
C TYR A 75 16.31 -9.11 9.64
N ARG A 76 16.75 -9.28 10.90
CA ARG A 76 16.99 -8.20 11.88
C ARG A 76 17.82 -7.03 11.37
N ARG A 77 18.89 -7.30 10.59
CA ARG A 77 19.75 -6.24 10.02
C ARG A 77 19.00 -5.41 8.98
N ARG A 78 18.21 -6.05 8.13
CA ARG A 78 17.42 -5.36 7.10
C ARG A 78 16.25 -4.60 7.70
N ILE A 79 15.58 -5.18 8.69
CA ILE A 79 14.52 -4.50 9.45
C ILE A 79 15.08 -3.28 10.18
N GLY A 80 16.25 -3.41 10.83
CA GLY A 80 16.92 -2.28 11.46
C GLY A 80 17.30 -1.17 10.48
N LEU A 81 17.87 -1.53 9.31
CA LEU A 81 18.17 -0.57 8.25
C LEU A 81 16.90 0.09 7.71
N LEU A 82 15.85 -0.68 7.46
CA LEU A 82 14.54 -0.16 7.02
C LEU A 82 13.99 0.86 8.01
N THR A 83 13.96 0.50 9.30
CA THR A 83 13.48 1.38 10.36
C THR A 83 14.30 2.67 10.43
N LEU A 84 15.63 2.56 10.30
CA LEU A 84 16.53 3.72 10.29
C LEU A 84 16.26 4.64 9.09
N LEU A 85 16.11 4.06 7.87
CA LEU A 85 15.78 4.84 6.67
C LEU A 85 14.44 5.56 6.81
N GLN A 86 13.43 4.88 7.36
CA GLN A 86 12.11 5.46 7.62
C GLN A 86 12.16 6.58 8.66
N LEU A 87 12.92 6.41 9.74
CA LEU A 87 13.08 7.46 10.77
C LEU A 87 13.81 8.69 10.22
N ILE A 88 14.89 8.50 9.47
CA ILE A 88 15.61 9.61 8.85
C ILE A 88 14.71 10.30 7.80
N GLY A 89 14.00 9.54 6.98
CA GLY A 89 13.04 10.07 6.01
C GLY A 89 11.90 10.86 6.67
N MET A 90 11.39 10.36 7.78
CA MET A 90 10.40 11.06 8.61
C MET A 90 10.97 12.39 9.15
N LEU A 91 12.17 12.39 9.71
CA LEU A 91 12.83 13.61 10.19
C LEU A 91 13.05 14.61 9.06
N ALA A 92 13.48 14.16 7.88
CA ALA A 92 13.64 15.01 6.69
C ALA A 92 12.30 15.61 6.24
N THR A 93 11.22 14.82 6.29
CA THR A 93 9.84 15.28 5.99
C THR A 93 9.38 16.34 6.98
N LEU A 94 9.63 16.17 8.28
CA LEU A 94 9.26 17.13 9.32
C LEU A 94 10.16 18.37 9.29
N ALA A 95 11.43 18.23 8.88
CA ALA A 95 12.36 19.35 8.75
C ALA A 95 11.95 20.31 7.62
N SER A 96 11.32 19.84 6.55
CA SER A 96 10.99 20.68 5.39
C SER A 96 10.05 21.86 5.71
N PRO A 97 8.94 21.73 6.47
CA PRO A 97 8.13 22.88 6.89
C PRO A 97 8.87 23.80 7.85
N TRP A 98 9.72 23.26 8.72
CA TRP A 98 10.52 24.06 9.63
C TRP A 98 11.57 24.89 8.86
N LEU A 99 12.28 24.29 7.90
CA LEU A 99 13.19 25.00 7.02
C LEU A 99 12.49 26.05 6.17
N LEU A 100 11.28 25.76 5.70
CA LEU A 100 10.43 26.72 4.97
C LEU A 100 10.13 27.94 5.84
N ASN A 101 9.70 27.73 7.08
CA ASN A 101 9.44 28.82 8.02
C ASN A 101 10.69 29.69 8.23
N HIS A 102 11.82 29.06 8.51
CA HIS A 102 13.09 29.75 8.73
C HIS A 102 13.54 30.51 7.50
N SER A 103 13.46 29.91 6.31
CA SER A 103 13.80 30.54 5.04
C SER A 103 12.95 31.78 4.75
N MET A 104 11.63 31.68 4.96
CA MET A 104 10.70 32.81 4.75
C MET A 104 10.95 33.95 5.74
N THR A 105 11.27 33.64 6.99
CA THR A 105 11.61 34.65 8.00
C THR A 105 12.88 35.39 7.62
N GLN A 106 13.92 34.68 7.12
CA GLN A 106 15.20 35.27 6.71
C GLN A 106 15.10 36.06 5.39
N LEU A 107 14.10 35.81 4.54
CA LEU A 107 13.89 36.66 3.36
C LEU A 107 13.51 38.09 3.70
N GLY A 108 12.77 38.30 4.81
CA GLY A 108 12.38 39.63 5.32
C GLY A 108 13.47 40.36 6.08
N THR A 109 14.55 39.66 6.47
CA THR A 109 15.71 40.24 7.14
C THR A 109 16.83 40.54 6.15
N GLY A 110 17.73 41.49 6.47
CA GLY A 110 18.87 41.84 5.63
C GLY A 110 19.95 40.75 5.45
N ALA A 111 19.58 39.47 5.58
CA ALA A 111 20.51 38.35 5.44
C ALA A 111 21.20 38.34 4.06
N SER A 112 22.46 37.89 4.02
CA SER A 112 23.26 37.84 2.80
C SER A 112 22.64 36.90 1.75
N THR A 113 22.83 37.20 0.48
CA THR A 113 22.33 36.35 -0.64
C THR A 113 22.86 34.92 -0.53
N GLY A 114 24.09 34.70 -0.10
CA GLY A 114 24.66 33.38 0.10
C GLY A 114 23.94 32.59 1.18
N HIS A 115 23.54 33.20 2.29
CA HIS A 115 22.74 32.53 3.33
C HIS A 115 21.33 32.14 2.83
N LYS A 116 20.68 33.02 2.07
CA LYS A 116 19.36 32.72 1.45
C LYS A 116 19.44 31.56 0.47
N LEU A 117 20.49 31.49 -0.36
CA LEU A 117 20.73 30.38 -1.28
C LEU A 117 21.00 29.06 -0.53
N LEU A 118 21.78 29.11 0.57
CA LEU A 118 22.03 27.94 1.41
C LEU A 118 20.74 27.38 2.00
N LEU A 119 19.85 28.23 2.52
CA LEU A 119 18.54 27.81 3.07
C LEU A 119 17.62 27.23 1.99
N ALA A 120 17.58 27.83 0.79
CA ALA A 120 16.82 27.29 -0.34
C ALA A 120 17.35 25.91 -0.76
N PHE A 121 18.68 25.76 -0.81
CA PHE A 121 19.30 24.47 -1.10
C PHE A 121 19.01 23.44 0.00
N ALA A 122 19.08 23.81 1.29
CA ALA A 122 18.78 22.93 2.41
C ALA A 122 17.31 22.46 2.37
N LEU A 123 16.37 23.36 2.03
CA LEU A 123 14.96 23.01 1.85
C LEU A 123 14.78 22.00 0.69
N PHE A 124 15.39 22.29 -0.47
CA PHE A 124 15.35 21.37 -1.60
C PHE A 124 15.97 20.01 -1.25
N ALA A 125 17.14 20.01 -0.60
CA ALA A 125 17.83 18.80 -0.20
C ALA A 125 17.00 17.97 0.81
N SER A 126 16.30 18.62 1.75
CA SER A 126 15.44 17.92 2.73
C SER A 126 14.26 17.21 2.06
N VAL A 127 13.60 17.87 1.11
CA VAL A 127 12.46 17.27 0.34
C VAL A 127 12.97 16.13 -0.54
N LEU A 128 14.09 16.33 -1.23
CA LEU A 128 14.70 15.29 -2.07
C LEU A 128 15.12 14.08 -1.24
N ALA A 129 15.80 14.32 -0.11
CA ALA A 129 16.22 13.26 0.81
C ALA A 129 15.01 12.47 1.36
N ALA A 130 13.95 13.17 1.77
CA ALA A 130 12.73 12.53 2.24
C ALA A 130 12.12 11.58 1.18
N GLY A 131 12.03 12.04 -0.08
CA GLY A 131 11.53 11.23 -1.19
C GLY A 131 12.43 10.03 -1.49
N MET A 132 13.74 10.23 -1.60
CA MET A 132 14.70 9.15 -1.86
C MET A 132 14.69 8.11 -0.74
N LEU A 133 14.69 8.54 0.52
CA LEU A 133 14.65 7.62 1.66
C LEU A 133 13.35 6.83 1.72
N ALA A 134 12.22 7.45 1.37
CA ALA A 134 10.94 6.76 1.27
C ALA A 134 10.96 5.66 0.20
N GLU A 135 11.47 5.94 -1.01
CA GLU A 135 11.59 4.96 -2.09
C GLU A 135 12.57 3.83 -1.75
N HIS A 136 13.73 4.14 -1.16
CA HIS A 136 14.68 3.12 -0.74
C HIS A 136 14.14 2.24 0.40
N SER A 137 13.37 2.81 1.33
CA SER A 137 12.71 2.03 2.37
C SER A 137 11.65 1.10 1.78
N LEU A 138 10.85 1.57 0.82
CA LEU A 138 9.87 0.75 0.12
C LEU A 138 10.53 -0.41 -0.64
N GLN A 139 11.62 -0.15 -1.37
CA GLN A 139 12.37 -1.18 -2.07
C GLN A 139 12.96 -2.22 -1.12
N LEU A 140 13.48 -1.79 0.02
CA LEU A 140 14.00 -2.72 1.03
C LEU A 140 12.89 -3.58 1.64
N ALA A 141 11.72 -3.00 1.90
CA ALA A 141 10.53 -3.74 2.35
C ALA A 141 10.09 -4.77 1.29
N LEU A 142 10.02 -4.40 0.01
CA LEU A 142 9.69 -5.31 -1.08
C LEU A 142 10.70 -6.46 -1.22
N LYS A 143 12.00 -6.19 -1.07
CA LYS A 143 13.05 -7.23 -1.06
C LYS A 143 12.95 -8.19 0.13
N MET A 144 12.30 -7.81 1.22
CA MET A 144 11.98 -8.71 2.32
C MET A 144 10.63 -9.41 2.11
N HIS A 145 9.67 -8.72 1.52
CA HIS A 145 8.33 -9.24 1.26
C HIS A 145 8.37 -10.52 0.40
N VAL A 146 9.14 -10.54 -0.69
CA VAL A 146 9.18 -11.67 -1.62
C VAL A 146 9.68 -12.97 -0.96
N PRO A 147 10.86 -13.02 -0.32
CA PRO A 147 11.33 -14.25 0.30
C PRO A 147 10.49 -14.68 1.52
N ILE A 148 9.95 -13.75 2.32
CA ILE A 148 9.05 -14.10 3.42
C ILE A 148 7.75 -14.72 2.89
N ARG A 149 7.18 -14.15 1.82
CA ARG A 149 6.01 -14.71 1.14
C ARG A 149 6.26 -16.12 0.63
N ARG A 150 7.44 -16.35 0.03
CA ARG A 150 7.85 -17.69 -0.44
C ARG A 150 7.87 -18.69 0.73
N LEU A 151 8.52 -18.35 1.86
CA LEU A 151 8.60 -19.24 3.02
C LEU A 151 7.20 -19.65 3.52
N LEU A 152 6.28 -18.69 3.63
CA LEU A 152 4.91 -18.98 4.05
C LEU A 152 4.14 -19.81 3.02
N ALA A 153 4.31 -19.53 1.73
CA ALA A 153 3.65 -20.29 0.67
C ALA A 153 4.20 -21.72 0.56
N GLU A 154 5.52 -21.91 0.67
CA GLU A 154 6.15 -23.23 0.68
C GLU A 154 5.67 -24.07 1.88
N SER A 155 5.53 -23.48 3.07
CA SER A 155 5.00 -24.20 4.24
C SER A 155 3.54 -24.62 4.06
N LEU A 156 2.71 -23.77 3.45
CA LEU A 156 1.34 -24.12 3.09
C LEU A 156 1.26 -25.25 2.06
N LEU A 157 2.08 -25.18 1.00
CA LEU A 157 2.14 -26.21 -0.03
C LEU A 157 2.63 -27.54 0.55
N ALA A 158 3.70 -27.52 1.37
CA ALA A 158 4.20 -28.72 2.04
C ALA A 158 3.13 -29.36 2.92
N LYS A 159 2.33 -28.55 3.63
CA LYS A 159 1.20 -29.04 4.42
C LYS A 159 0.09 -29.64 3.57
N VAL A 160 -0.28 -28.98 2.47
CA VAL A 160 -1.28 -29.49 1.51
C VAL A 160 -0.90 -30.86 0.96
N MET A 161 0.37 -31.04 0.63
CA MET A 161 0.86 -32.34 0.11
C MET A 161 0.79 -33.47 1.13
N LYS A 162 0.77 -33.17 2.42
CA LYS A 162 0.61 -34.14 3.52
C LYS A 162 -0.86 -34.39 3.91
N LEU A 163 -1.78 -33.53 3.47
CA LEU A 163 -3.21 -33.72 3.69
C LEU A 163 -3.73 -34.72 2.67
N GLY A 164 -4.31 -35.84 3.12
CA GLY A 164 -4.86 -36.89 2.23
C GLY A 164 -6.09 -36.42 1.45
N GLY A 165 -6.35 -37.07 0.30
CA GLY A 165 -7.39 -36.71 -0.66
C GLY A 165 -8.83 -36.62 -0.12
N LYS A 166 -9.15 -37.35 0.97
CA LYS A 166 -10.47 -37.27 1.64
C LYS A 166 -10.68 -35.95 2.42
N SER A 167 -9.60 -35.29 2.83
CA SER A 167 -9.64 -33.99 3.52
C SER A 167 -9.62 -32.80 2.55
N PHE A 168 -9.41 -33.08 1.25
CA PHE A 168 -9.32 -32.07 0.19
C PHE A 168 -10.66 -32.02 -0.58
N ASP A 169 -11.72 -31.60 0.10
CA ASP A 169 -12.99 -31.24 -0.54
C ASP A 169 -12.82 -29.94 -1.36
N ASP A 170 -13.66 -29.71 -2.40
CA ASP A 170 -13.61 -28.50 -3.24
C ASP A 170 -13.56 -27.18 -2.43
N ARG A 171 -14.15 -27.19 -1.23
CA ARG A 171 -14.08 -26.08 -0.27
C ARG A 171 -12.71 -25.88 0.35
N ALA A 172 -11.88 -26.92 0.48
CA ALA A 172 -10.55 -26.83 1.03
C ALA A 172 -9.58 -26.23 0.01
N GLY A 173 -9.70 -26.56 -1.28
CA GLY A 173 -8.93 -25.96 -2.38
C GLY A 173 -9.12 -24.45 -2.44
N GLY A 174 -10.35 -23.95 -2.39
CA GLY A 174 -10.64 -22.53 -2.37
C GLY A 174 -10.12 -21.83 -1.11
N ARG A 175 -10.11 -22.50 0.04
CA ARG A 175 -9.55 -21.98 1.30
C ARG A 175 -8.03 -21.79 1.22
N VAL A 176 -7.32 -22.80 0.71
CA VAL A 176 -5.86 -22.73 0.52
C VAL A 176 -5.48 -21.64 -0.48
N GLN A 177 -6.21 -21.55 -1.60
CA GLN A 177 -5.98 -20.50 -2.59
C GLN A 177 -6.17 -19.09 -1.99
N ASN A 178 -7.19 -18.89 -1.17
CA ASN A 178 -7.39 -17.62 -0.47
C ASN A 178 -6.29 -17.34 0.57
N LEU A 179 -5.82 -18.35 1.31
CA LEU A 179 -4.69 -18.22 2.22
C LEU A 179 -3.42 -17.79 1.48
N ILE A 180 -3.05 -18.47 0.39
CA ILE A 180 -1.82 -18.16 -0.38
C ILE A 180 -1.92 -16.79 -1.07
N ASN A 181 -3.04 -16.46 -1.68
CA ASN A 181 -3.15 -15.27 -2.51
C ASN A 181 -3.45 -14.00 -1.72
N ARG A 182 -4.21 -14.09 -0.63
CA ARG A 182 -4.69 -12.93 0.12
C ARG A 182 -4.06 -12.85 1.52
N ASP A 183 -4.24 -13.88 2.33
CA ASP A 183 -3.84 -13.82 3.73
C ASP A 183 -2.31 -13.76 3.88
N VAL A 184 -1.59 -14.58 3.11
CA VAL A 184 -0.10 -14.54 3.07
C VAL A 184 0.39 -13.17 2.60
N TRP A 185 -0.28 -12.52 1.65
CA TRP A 185 0.07 -11.19 1.20
C TRP A 185 -0.02 -10.15 2.34
N ASP A 186 -1.17 -10.09 3.03
CA ASP A 186 -1.39 -9.15 4.13
C ASP A 186 -0.43 -9.42 5.31
N ILE A 187 -0.19 -10.70 5.63
CA ILE A 187 0.75 -11.13 6.68
C ILE A 187 2.17 -10.67 6.35
N THR A 188 2.60 -10.87 5.11
CA THR A 188 3.97 -10.60 4.70
C THR A 188 4.32 -9.12 4.76
N TRP A 189 3.37 -8.22 4.45
CA TRP A 189 3.59 -6.79 4.54
C TRP A 189 3.96 -6.34 5.97
N ILE A 190 3.26 -6.82 6.98
CA ILE A 190 3.56 -6.48 8.38
C ILE A 190 4.85 -7.13 8.85
N LEU A 191 5.14 -8.36 8.39
CA LEU A 191 6.39 -9.05 8.75
C LEU A 191 7.62 -8.41 8.09
N ALA A 192 7.49 -7.91 6.87
CA ALA A 192 8.56 -7.23 6.15
C ALA A 192 8.81 -5.81 6.66
N ASP A 193 7.75 -5.11 7.08
CA ASP A 193 7.84 -3.73 7.60
C ASP A 193 7.10 -3.58 8.94
N PRO A 194 7.63 -4.16 10.03
CA PRO A 194 7.00 -4.07 11.34
C PRO A 194 7.09 -2.66 11.95
N ALA A 195 7.95 -1.79 11.44
CA ALA A 195 8.15 -0.43 11.93
C ALA A 195 7.13 0.56 11.34
N MET A 196 6.47 0.24 10.23
CA MET A 196 5.52 1.11 9.54
C MET A 196 4.43 1.72 10.46
N PRO A 197 3.76 0.95 11.35
CA PRO A 197 2.76 1.54 12.25
C PRO A 197 3.34 2.57 13.21
N LEU A 198 4.54 2.30 13.74
CA LEU A 198 5.22 3.17 14.69
C LEU A 198 5.71 4.45 14.00
N THR A 199 6.38 4.34 12.86
CA THR A 199 6.92 5.50 12.12
C THR A 199 5.79 6.42 11.64
N MET A 200 4.66 5.85 11.23
CA MET A 200 3.48 6.61 10.86
C MET A 200 2.84 7.33 12.06
N ALA A 201 2.75 6.69 13.22
CA ALA A 201 2.25 7.31 14.44
C ALA A 201 3.18 8.47 14.89
N LEU A 202 4.49 8.25 14.85
CA LEU A 202 5.49 9.28 15.17
C LEU A 202 5.42 10.48 14.20
N GLN A 203 5.24 10.22 12.90
CA GLN A 203 5.07 11.27 11.90
C GLN A 203 3.82 12.11 12.16
N LEU A 204 2.68 11.48 12.48
CA LEU A 204 1.45 12.17 12.85
C LEU A 204 1.67 13.04 14.10
N ALA A 205 2.20 12.46 15.16
CA ALA A 205 2.45 13.17 16.42
C ALA A 205 3.42 14.34 16.22
N GLY A 206 4.52 14.13 15.50
CA GLY A 206 5.49 15.19 15.20
C GLY A 206 4.91 16.33 14.36
N THR A 207 4.09 15.99 13.34
CA THR A 207 3.44 17.02 12.52
C THR A 207 2.40 17.82 13.32
N ILE A 208 1.61 17.15 14.17
CA ILE A 208 0.66 17.84 15.05
C ILE A 208 1.38 18.74 16.07
N ALA A 209 2.49 18.25 16.65
CA ALA A 209 3.29 19.05 17.59
C ALA A 209 3.86 20.30 16.90
N LEU A 210 4.39 20.19 15.69
CA LEU A 210 4.87 21.34 14.91
C LEU A 210 3.71 22.29 14.55
N LEU A 211 2.53 21.77 14.22
CA LEU A 211 1.37 22.59 13.90
C LEU A 211 0.90 23.41 15.12
N VAL A 212 0.83 22.76 16.30
CA VAL A 212 0.48 23.44 17.55
C VAL A 212 1.56 24.47 17.94
N TRP A 213 2.81 24.15 17.74
CA TRP A 213 3.91 25.09 17.96
C TRP A 213 3.81 26.32 17.06
N GLN A 214 3.38 26.14 15.77
CA GLN A 214 3.34 27.21 14.76
C GLN A 214 2.13 28.16 14.91
N VAL A 215 0.93 27.59 15.14
CA VAL A 215 -0.35 28.33 15.15
C VAL A 215 -1.17 28.08 16.43
N GLY A 216 -0.55 27.56 17.47
CA GLY A 216 -1.22 27.34 18.77
C GLY A 216 -2.44 26.41 18.65
N SER A 217 -3.46 26.68 19.46
CA SER A 217 -4.70 25.89 19.49
C SER A 217 -5.50 25.93 18.19
N ALA A 218 -5.34 26.95 17.35
CA ALA A 218 -5.97 27.01 16.04
C ALA A 218 -5.55 25.85 15.13
N GLY A 219 -4.32 25.33 15.29
CA GLY A 219 -3.86 24.13 14.60
C GLY A 219 -4.67 22.88 14.94
N LEU A 220 -5.16 22.75 16.17
CA LEU A 220 -6.03 21.63 16.59
C LEU A 220 -7.41 21.72 15.93
N VAL A 221 -7.93 22.93 15.70
CA VAL A 221 -9.19 23.13 14.96
C VAL A 221 -9.01 22.67 13.51
N GLY A 222 -7.91 23.06 12.85
CA GLY A 222 -7.58 22.56 11.52
C GLY A 222 -7.44 21.05 11.47
N PHE A 223 -6.78 20.45 12.45
CA PHE A 223 -6.67 19.00 12.58
C PHE A 223 -8.04 18.32 12.76
N ALA A 224 -8.93 18.91 13.57
CA ALA A 224 -10.29 18.39 13.76
C ALA A 224 -11.10 18.46 12.45
N VAL A 225 -11.00 19.56 11.70
CA VAL A 225 -11.64 19.70 10.38
C VAL A 225 -11.07 18.68 9.38
N LEU A 226 -9.74 18.49 9.34
CA LEU A 226 -9.10 17.47 8.50
C LEU A 226 -9.64 16.07 8.84
N THR A 227 -9.70 15.74 10.13
CA THR A 227 -10.21 14.45 10.59
C THR A 227 -11.69 14.27 10.18
N LEU A 228 -12.51 15.28 10.34
CA LEU A 228 -13.93 15.25 9.94
C LEU A 228 -14.07 15.00 8.42
N LEU A 229 -13.31 15.72 7.60
CA LEU A 229 -13.34 15.56 6.15
C LEU A 229 -12.89 14.16 5.72
N LEU A 230 -11.87 13.60 6.37
CA LEU A 230 -11.42 12.23 6.11
C LEU A 230 -12.47 11.20 6.53
N LEU A 231 -13.13 11.38 7.67
CA LEU A 231 -14.24 10.53 8.09
C LEU A 231 -15.40 10.59 7.09
N LEU A 232 -15.72 11.78 6.59
CA LEU A 232 -16.73 11.95 5.55
C LEU A 232 -16.35 11.25 4.26
N SER A 233 -15.10 11.43 3.81
CA SER A 233 -14.54 10.73 2.64
C SER A 233 -14.62 9.20 2.81
N THR A 234 -14.27 8.65 3.98
CA THR A 234 -14.35 7.20 4.21
C THR A 234 -15.79 6.68 4.12
N ARG A 235 -16.80 7.49 4.53
CA ARG A 235 -18.22 7.12 4.34
C ARG A 235 -18.62 7.10 2.86
N VAL A 236 -18.17 8.10 2.09
CA VAL A 236 -18.42 8.15 0.64
C VAL A 236 -17.78 6.94 -0.04
N VAL A 237 -16.50 6.64 0.25
CA VAL A 237 -15.77 5.49 -0.32
C VAL A 237 -16.45 4.16 0.05
N ARG A 238 -16.95 4.00 1.27
CA ARG A 238 -17.71 2.79 1.65
C ARG A 238 -18.96 2.60 0.79
N ARG A 239 -19.73 3.68 0.55
CA ARG A 239 -20.90 3.65 -0.34
C ARG A 239 -20.50 3.36 -1.79
N MET A 240 -19.42 3.96 -2.26
CA MET A 240 -18.87 3.71 -3.59
C MET A 240 -18.51 2.23 -3.76
N ASN A 241 -17.79 1.63 -2.81
CA ASN A 241 -17.42 0.21 -2.86
C ASN A 241 -18.66 -0.72 -2.89
N GLN A 242 -19.76 -0.37 -2.22
CA GLN A 242 -21.02 -1.11 -2.31
C GLN A 242 -21.64 -1.03 -3.72
N GLN A 243 -21.60 0.16 -4.33
CA GLN A 243 -22.08 0.34 -5.70
C GLN A 243 -21.17 -0.35 -6.72
N GLU A 244 -19.85 -0.34 -6.51
CA GLU A 244 -18.90 -1.10 -7.34
C GLU A 244 -19.15 -2.61 -7.31
N GLN A 245 -19.50 -3.17 -6.15
CA GLN A 245 -19.89 -4.59 -6.06
C GLN A 245 -21.17 -4.88 -6.87
N GLN A 246 -22.14 -3.98 -6.84
CA GLN A 246 -23.34 -4.09 -7.68
C GLN A 246 -22.99 -3.97 -9.17
N LEU A 247 -22.10 -3.03 -9.51
CA LEU A 247 -21.60 -2.86 -10.88
C LEU A 247 -20.93 -4.13 -11.40
N LYS A 248 -20.06 -4.74 -10.61
CA LYS A 248 -19.39 -6.01 -10.96
C LYS A 248 -20.41 -7.13 -11.21
N ARG A 249 -21.44 -7.26 -10.35
CA ARG A 249 -22.51 -8.25 -10.57
C ARG A 249 -23.24 -8.04 -11.89
N GLN A 250 -23.57 -6.78 -12.23
CA GLN A 250 -24.22 -6.48 -13.52
C GLN A 250 -23.30 -6.77 -14.71
N GLN A 251 -22.00 -6.52 -14.56
CA GLN A 251 -21.00 -6.87 -15.57
C GLN A 251 -20.88 -8.39 -15.74
N ASP A 252 -20.86 -9.14 -14.65
CA ASP A 252 -20.78 -10.60 -14.67
C ASP A 252 -22.02 -11.22 -15.33
N GLU A 253 -23.22 -10.70 -15.04
CA GLU A 253 -24.47 -11.14 -15.68
C GLU A 253 -24.44 -10.87 -17.19
N ARG A 254 -24.01 -9.67 -17.62
CA ARG A 254 -23.87 -9.35 -19.03
C ARG A 254 -22.82 -10.23 -19.72
N ASN A 255 -21.67 -10.40 -19.08
CA ASN A 255 -20.60 -11.25 -19.60
C ASN A 255 -21.04 -12.71 -19.70
N GLY A 256 -21.88 -13.19 -18.78
CA GLY A 256 -22.51 -14.51 -18.85
C GLY A 256 -23.36 -14.68 -20.11
N ILE A 257 -24.19 -13.69 -20.43
CA ILE A 257 -25.03 -13.69 -21.66
C ILE A 257 -24.13 -13.72 -22.91
N LEU A 258 -23.06 -12.88 -22.93
CA LEU A 258 -22.14 -12.83 -24.07
C LEU A 258 -21.34 -14.14 -24.20
N ALA A 259 -20.92 -14.74 -23.10
CA ALA A 259 -20.21 -16.02 -23.12
C ALA A 259 -21.12 -17.15 -23.65
N GLU A 260 -22.42 -17.16 -23.25
CA GLU A 260 -23.38 -18.11 -23.77
C GLU A 260 -23.61 -17.92 -25.27
N TYR A 261 -23.76 -16.68 -25.73
CA TYR A 261 -23.86 -16.32 -27.14
C TYR A 261 -22.67 -16.87 -27.94
N ILE A 262 -21.44 -16.64 -27.45
CA ILE A 262 -20.21 -17.09 -28.12
C ILE A 262 -20.13 -18.61 -28.17
N LYS A 263 -20.41 -19.28 -27.04
CA LYS A 263 -20.39 -20.77 -26.97
C LYS A 263 -21.40 -21.42 -27.90
N LYS A 264 -22.55 -20.80 -28.11
CA LYS A 264 -23.65 -21.31 -28.94
C LYS A 264 -23.78 -20.59 -30.28
N LEU A 265 -22.73 -19.88 -30.74
CA LEU A 265 -22.77 -18.99 -31.90
C LEU A 265 -23.34 -19.66 -33.17
N ARG A 266 -22.96 -20.90 -33.45
CA ARG A 266 -23.47 -21.66 -34.59
C ARG A 266 -24.98 -21.86 -34.51
N LEU A 267 -25.48 -22.29 -33.36
CA LEU A 267 -26.90 -22.51 -33.11
C LEU A 267 -27.71 -21.21 -33.20
N VAL A 268 -27.16 -20.15 -32.60
CA VAL A 268 -27.80 -18.82 -32.59
C VAL A 268 -27.95 -18.28 -34.00
N ARG A 269 -26.90 -18.44 -34.86
CA ARG A 269 -26.95 -18.02 -36.28
C ARG A 269 -27.95 -18.85 -37.08
N GLN A 270 -27.96 -20.16 -36.91
CA GLN A 270 -28.88 -21.05 -37.63
C GLN A 270 -30.35 -20.77 -37.31
N ASN A 271 -30.67 -20.34 -36.10
CA ASN A 271 -32.01 -20.07 -35.65
C ASN A 271 -32.39 -18.57 -35.65
N GLY A 272 -31.54 -17.69 -36.15
CA GLY A 272 -31.83 -16.25 -36.23
C GLY A 272 -31.93 -15.54 -34.87
N LEU A 273 -31.40 -16.12 -33.77
CA LEU A 273 -31.55 -15.64 -32.39
C LEU A 273 -30.58 -14.52 -32.03
N GLY A 274 -29.80 -13.98 -32.98
CA GLY A 274 -28.81 -12.92 -32.74
C GLY A 274 -29.41 -11.66 -32.12
N THR A 275 -30.57 -11.23 -32.62
CA THR A 275 -31.29 -10.05 -32.09
C THR A 275 -31.76 -10.23 -30.66
N PHE A 276 -32.15 -11.46 -30.26
CA PHE A 276 -32.52 -11.77 -28.88
C PHE A 276 -31.35 -11.58 -27.91
N PHE A 277 -30.19 -12.16 -28.22
CA PHE A 277 -28.99 -12.01 -27.39
C PHE A 277 -28.49 -10.55 -27.34
N THR A 278 -28.53 -9.84 -28.46
CA THR A 278 -28.17 -8.42 -28.50
C THR A 278 -29.10 -7.57 -27.63
N ARG A 279 -30.41 -7.80 -27.67
CA ARG A 279 -31.37 -7.12 -26.78
C ARG A 279 -31.12 -7.45 -25.32
N ALA A 280 -30.93 -8.72 -24.99
CA ALA A 280 -30.65 -9.16 -23.62
C ALA A 280 -29.35 -8.50 -23.07
N ALA A 281 -28.27 -8.50 -23.86
CA ALA A 281 -27.01 -7.84 -23.50
C ALA A 281 -27.17 -6.33 -23.34
N ASN A 282 -27.91 -5.66 -24.25
CA ASN A 282 -28.16 -4.22 -24.17
C ASN A 282 -29.02 -3.84 -22.96
N THR A 283 -30.02 -4.65 -22.59
CA THR A 283 -30.81 -4.42 -21.37
C THR A 283 -29.92 -4.49 -20.12
N LYS A 284 -29.04 -5.48 -20.03
CA LYS A 284 -28.05 -5.56 -18.94
C LYS A 284 -27.07 -4.40 -18.97
N ARG A 285 -26.64 -3.97 -20.15
CA ARG A 285 -25.76 -2.78 -20.30
C ARG A 285 -26.44 -1.50 -19.81
N GLN A 286 -27.71 -1.32 -20.08
CA GLN A 286 -28.47 -0.17 -19.56
C GLN A 286 -28.50 -0.16 -18.02
N GLN A 287 -28.76 -1.32 -17.39
CA GLN A 287 -28.72 -1.46 -15.95
C GLN A 287 -27.32 -1.17 -15.37
N GLU A 288 -26.29 -1.70 -16.03
CA GLU A 288 -24.88 -1.43 -15.69
C GLU A 288 -24.56 0.07 -15.73
N LEU A 289 -24.96 0.79 -16.78
CA LEU A 289 -24.74 2.21 -16.95
C LEU A 289 -25.37 3.06 -15.84
N VAL A 290 -26.55 2.69 -15.36
CA VAL A 290 -27.21 3.37 -14.23
C VAL A 290 -26.38 3.22 -12.95
N VAL A 291 -25.87 2.02 -12.68
CA VAL A 291 -25.02 1.76 -11.49
C VAL A 291 -23.68 2.46 -11.66
N LEU A 292 -23.07 2.40 -12.84
CA LEU A 292 -21.83 3.12 -13.17
C LEU A 292 -21.97 4.62 -12.92
N GLY A 293 -23.09 5.23 -13.36
CA GLY A 293 -23.35 6.65 -13.11
C GLY A 293 -23.38 6.99 -11.61
N ARG A 294 -23.91 6.09 -10.76
CA ARG A 294 -23.86 6.26 -9.29
C ARG A 294 -22.45 6.17 -8.72
N VAL A 295 -21.64 5.22 -9.21
CA VAL A 295 -20.22 5.07 -8.83
C VAL A 295 -19.46 6.34 -9.17
N LEU A 296 -19.57 6.81 -10.43
CA LEU A 296 -18.89 8.02 -10.91
C LEU A 296 -19.31 9.28 -10.12
N LYS A 297 -20.60 9.39 -9.78
CA LYS A 297 -21.09 10.50 -8.94
C LYS A 297 -20.46 10.49 -7.55
N LEU A 298 -20.36 9.32 -6.91
CA LEU A 298 -19.73 9.19 -5.60
C LEU A 298 -18.22 9.44 -5.68
N ASP A 299 -17.57 9.00 -6.76
CA ASP A 299 -16.15 9.28 -7.01
C ASP A 299 -15.90 10.79 -7.21
N ALA A 300 -16.74 11.47 -7.96
CA ALA A 300 -16.65 12.92 -8.13
C ALA A 300 -16.83 13.67 -6.80
N ILE A 301 -17.78 13.24 -5.95
CA ILE A 301 -17.97 13.82 -4.61
C ILE A 301 -16.72 13.57 -3.75
N ASN A 302 -16.16 12.36 -3.77
CA ASN A 302 -14.96 12.04 -3.01
C ASN A 302 -13.75 12.85 -3.50
N SER A 303 -13.57 12.96 -4.80
CA SER A 303 -12.50 13.75 -5.42
C SER A 303 -12.62 15.23 -5.06
N PHE A 304 -13.83 15.80 -5.09
CA PHE A 304 -14.08 17.17 -4.66
C PHE A 304 -13.72 17.37 -3.18
N LEU A 305 -14.15 16.49 -2.29
CA LEU A 305 -13.80 16.54 -0.87
C LEU A 305 -12.28 16.50 -0.67
N MET A 306 -11.59 15.61 -1.38
CA MET A 306 -10.14 15.47 -1.26
C MET A 306 -9.38 16.68 -1.79
N MET A 307 -9.80 17.24 -2.92
CA MET A 307 -9.18 18.43 -3.51
C MET A 307 -9.44 19.70 -2.69
N SER A 308 -10.63 19.81 -2.08
CA SER A 308 -11.00 20.96 -1.25
C SER A 308 -10.41 20.90 0.17
N THR A 309 -9.95 19.73 0.61
CA THR A 309 -9.43 19.52 1.98
C THR A 309 -8.35 20.54 2.38
N PRO A 310 -7.28 20.78 1.59
CA PRO A 310 -6.24 21.73 2.00
C PRO A 310 -6.79 23.14 2.20
N LEU A 311 -7.69 23.57 1.32
CA LEU A 311 -8.32 24.90 1.39
C LEU A 311 -9.20 25.05 2.64
N LEU A 312 -10.08 24.08 2.89
CA LEU A 312 -11.03 24.11 4.01
C LEU A 312 -10.32 24.06 5.38
N VAL A 313 -9.30 23.19 5.48
CA VAL A 313 -8.49 23.05 6.70
C VAL A 313 -7.70 24.33 6.98
N THR A 314 -7.07 24.89 5.96
CA THR A 314 -6.30 26.14 6.07
C THR A 314 -7.22 27.31 6.44
N LEU A 315 -8.38 27.43 5.79
CA LEU A 315 -9.36 28.46 6.07
C LEU A 315 -9.85 28.37 7.54
N ALA A 316 -10.23 27.18 8.00
CA ALA A 316 -10.69 26.97 9.38
C ALA A 316 -9.59 27.34 10.39
N THR A 317 -8.35 26.93 10.15
CA THR A 317 -7.21 27.24 11.01
C THR A 317 -6.96 28.75 11.07
N PHE A 318 -6.89 29.41 9.93
CA PHE A 318 -6.57 30.84 9.88
C PHE A 318 -7.71 31.71 10.42
N THR A 319 -8.97 31.36 10.14
CA THR A 319 -10.12 32.06 10.73
C THR A 319 -10.08 31.95 12.25
N THR A 320 -9.80 30.77 12.80
CA THR A 320 -9.70 30.60 14.27
C THR A 320 -8.52 31.38 14.85
N TYR A 321 -7.35 31.36 14.15
CA TYR A 321 -6.15 32.07 14.58
C TYR A 321 -6.38 33.61 14.64
N LEU A 322 -6.99 34.15 13.57
CA LEU A 322 -7.36 35.60 13.52
C LEU A 322 -8.42 35.96 14.54
N ALA A 323 -9.44 35.10 14.74
CA ALA A 323 -10.47 35.31 15.73
C ALA A 323 -9.93 35.31 17.18
N SER A 324 -8.78 34.69 17.44
CA SER A 324 -8.08 34.77 18.73
C SER A 324 -7.23 36.03 18.91
N GLY A 325 -7.36 37.02 18.01
CA GLY A 325 -6.65 38.30 18.07
C GLY A 325 -5.19 38.27 17.63
N GLN A 326 -4.75 37.17 17.00
CA GLN A 326 -3.38 37.02 16.51
C GLN A 326 -3.28 37.53 15.08
N SER A 327 -2.09 38.06 14.69
CA SER A 327 -1.80 38.49 13.33
C SER A 327 -1.05 37.38 12.59
N LEU A 328 -1.50 37.10 11.36
CA LEU A 328 -0.82 36.10 10.48
C LEU A 328 0.39 36.73 9.78
N THR A 329 1.53 36.09 9.90
CA THR A 329 2.73 36.42 9.11
C THR A 329 2.83 35.52 7.87
N LEU A 330 3.48 36.00 6.80
CA LEU A 330 3.70 35.19 5.59
C LEU A 330 4.41 33.86 5.88
N PRO A 331 5.48 33.81 6.70
CA PRO A 331 6.10 32.54 7.08
C PRO A 331 5.12 31.55 7.73
N GLN A 332 4.26 32.01 8.64
CA GLN A 332 3.27 31.19 9.30
C GLN A 332 2.24 30.61 8.32
N VAL A 333 1.79 31.42 7.36
CA VAL A 333 0.83 30.97 6.33
C VAL A 333 1.41 29.81 5.52
N PHE A 334 2.58 30.00 4.91
CA PHE A 334 3.19 28.97 4.07
C PHE A 334 3.58 27.71 4.84
N THR A 335 4.10 27.87 6.06
CA THR A 335 4.48 26.72 6.90
C THR A 335 3.28 25.91 7.34
N THR A 336 2.19 26.58 7.71
CA THR A 336 0.94 25.88 8.10
C THR A 336 0.35 25.07 6.94
N ILE A 337 0.34 25.65 5.73
CA ILE A 337 -0.08 24.95 4.51
C ILE A 337 0.82 23.72 4.27
N ALA A 338 2.13 23.87 4.37
CA ALA A 338 3.09 22.78 4.21
C ALA A 338 2.89 21.67 5.28
N LEU A 339 2.64 22.04 6.54
CA LEU A 339 2.36 21.09 7.62
C LEU A 339 1.07 20.30 7.35
N PHE A 340 0.02 20.92 6.86
CA PHE A 340 -1.21 20.20 6.47
C PHE A 340 -0.99 19.28 5.26
N ALA A 341 -0.15 19.68 4.32
CA ALA A 341 0.23 18.80 3.20
C ALA A 341 0.98 17.54 3.69
N VAL A 342 1.91 17.71 4.63
CA VAL A 342 2.64 16.58 5.27
C VAL A 342 1.68 15.71 6.09
N LEU A 343 0.76 16.30 6.85
CA LEU A 343 -0.21 15.59 7.69
C LEU A 343 -1.20 14.75 6.88
N ARG A 344 -1.59 15.23 5.70
CA ARG A 344 -2.59 14.60 4.84
C ARG A 344 -2.24 13.16 4.47
N ILE A 345 -0.98 12.89 4.10
CA ILE A 345 -0.55 11.58 3.60
C ILE A 345 -0.73 10.47 4.66
N PRO A 346 -0.17 10.57 5.88
CA PRO A 346 -0.36 9.56 6.91
C PRO A 346 -1.83 9.41 7.32
N MET A 347 -2.60 10.51 7.38
CA MET A 347 -4.03 10.45 7.69
C MET A 347 -4.82 9.66 6.64
N MET A 348 -4.54 9.83 5.35
CA MET A 348 -5.18 9.06 4.28
C MET A 348 -4.81 7.57 4.32
N ARG A 349 -3.61 7.24 4.76
CA ARG A 349 -3.13 5.85 4.89
C ARG A 349 -3.62 5.15 6.16
N LEU A 350 -4.02 5.88 7.18
CA LEU A 350 -4.44 5.33 8.48
C LEU A 350 -5.55 4.27 8.38
N PRO A 351 -6.66 4.47 7.64
CA PRO A 351 -7.69 3.43 7.48
C PRO A 351 -7.17 2.15 6.82
N TYR A 352 -6.25 2.29 5.86
CA TYR A 352 -5.60 1.15 5.22
C TYR A 352 -4.72 0.39 6.22
N LEU A 353 -3.92 1.09 7.01
CA LEU A 353 -3.06 0.49 8.04
C LEU A 353 -3.88 -0.29 9.07
N ILE A 354 -4.96 0.31 9.60
CA ILE A 354 -5.86 -0.35 10.56
C ILE A 354 -6.43 -1.64 9.96
N ARG A 355 -6.90 -1.59 8.71
CA ARG A 355 -7.41 -2.77 8.02
C ARG A 355 -6.32 -3.84 7.85
N THR A 356 -5.12 -3.44 7.46
CA THR A 356 -3.99 -4.37 7.27
C THR A 356 -3.61 -5.05 8.58
N LEU A 357 -3.61 -4.34 9.71
CA LEU A 357 -3.36 -4.91 11.04
C LEU A 357 -4.46 -5.91 11.46
N ILE A 358 -5.73 -5.61 11.17
CA ILE A 358 -6.85 -6.53 11.44
C ILE A 358 -6.71 -7.78 10.56
N ASN A 359 -6.45 -7.60 9.27
CA ASN A 359 -6.25 -8.71 8.32
C ASN A 359 -5.04 -9.57 8.69
N PHE A 360 -3.94 -8.92 9.12
CA PHE A 360 -2.75 -9.62 9.61
C PHE A 360 -3.11 -10.58 10.75
N ASN A 361 -3.76 -10.08 11.80
CA ASN A 361 -4.12 -10.92 12.95
C ASN A 361 -5.06 -12.07 12.56
N THR A 362 -6.10 -11.77 11.77
CA THR A 362 -7.09 -12.77 11.33
C THR A 362 -6.48 -13.79 10.37
N GLY A 363 -5.70 -13.32 9.39
CA GLY A 363 -5.04 -14.16 8.39
C GLY A 363 -3.96 -15.04 9.04
N PHE A 364 -3.21 -14.49 10.00
CA PHE A 364 -2.16 -15.21 10.68
C PHE A 364 -2.71 -16.34 11.57
N ASN A 365 -3.84 -16.10 12.25
CA ASN A 365 -4.52 -17.15 13.02
C ASN A 365 -5.03 -18.26 12.10
N ARG A 366 -5.64 -17.92 10.95
CA ARG A 366 -6.08 -18.91 9.95
C ARG A 366 -4.91 -19.71 9.37
N LEU A 367 -3.78 -19.05 9.12
CA LEU A 367 -2.55 -19.71 8.67
C LEU A 367 -2.07 -20.74 9.70
N CYS A 368 -1.97 -20.34 10.96
CA CYS A 368 -1.52 -21.22 12.05
C CYS A 368 -2.51 -22.38 12.29
N GLU A 369 -3.80 -22.14 12.24
CA GLU A 369 -4.85 -23.17 12.33
C GLU A 369 -4.71 -24.20 11.20
N PHE A 370 -4.53 -23.74 9.95
CA PHE A 370 -4.34 -24.62 8.81
C PHE A 370 -3.05 -25.45 8.94
N LEU A 371 -1.93 -24.83 9.31
CA LEU A 371 -0.66 -25.54 9.51
C LEU A 371 -0.72 -26.54 10.67
N SER A 372 -1.56 -26.30 11.68
CA SER A 372 -1.77 -27.18 12.82
C SER A 372 -2.77 -28.30 12.55
N SER A 373 -3.45 -28.32 11.41
CA SER A 373 -4.44 -29.36 11.08
C SER A 373 -3.77 -30.76 11.06
N PRO A 374 -4.48 -31.83 11.51
CA PRO A 374 -3.93 -33.17 11.59
C PRO A 374 -3.54 -33.69 10.19
N GLU A 375 -2.33 -34.28 10.11
CA GLU A 375 -1.84 -34.97 8.91
C GLU A 375 -2.42 -36.38 8.87
N GLN A 376 -2.88 -36.83 7.70
CA GLN A 376 -3.19 -38.26 7.54
C GLN A 376 -1.90 -39.01 7.30
N HIS A 377 -1.52 -39.86 8.20
CA HIS A 377 -0.52 -40.90 7.90
C HIS A 377 -1.05 -41.72 6.71
N ARG A 378 -0.35 -41.66 5.60
CA ARG A 378 -0.46 -42.70 4.59
C ARG A 378 0.21 -43.93 5.19
N ASP A 379 -0.56 -44.84 5.73
CA ASP A 379 -0.14 -46.22 5.82
C ASP A 379 0.04 -46.71 4.39
N LEU A 380 1.29 -46.63 3.89
CA LEU A 380 1.71 -47.30 2.66
C LEU A 380 1.88 -48.76 3.05
N THR A 381 0.79 -49.53 3.15
CA THR A 381 0.79 -50.98 3.07
C THR A 381 0.62 -51.39 1.62
#